data_5deb6bcccace30ea38fe51aede148947
#
_entry.id   5deb6bcccace30ea38fe51aede148947
#
_cell.length_a   1.000
_cell.length_b   1.000
_cell.length_c   1.000
_cell.angle_alpha   90.00
_cell.angle_beta   90.00
_cell.angle_gamma   90.00
#
_symmetry.space_group_name_H-M   'P 1'
#
loop_
_entity.id
_entity.type
_entity.pdbx_description
1 polymer ?
#
loop_
_entity_poly.entity_id
_entity_poly.type
_entity_poly.pdbx_seq_one_letter_code
_entity_poly.pdbx_strand_id
1 'polypeptide(L)'
;MSKLLYSATMSLDGFIAGPGGDLSWLTAYAGPDPAVDALIPQVGALLVGNRTYRGDDPHRDDPEKAGEAFGGGWSGPQVVLTHHLPAAPVPDVTFADDLGKAVALAKAAAGGKYVNVLGADVARQCLAAGELDEVLVFVAPVLLGDGVRLFDHPGATLVRLEHVGPAPLWFRVVR
;
A
#
# COMPACT_ATOMS: atom_id res chain seq x y z
N MET A 1 -16.42 0.21 11.30
CA MET A 1 -16.20 0.49 9.85
C MET A 1 -14.71 0.31 9.55
N SER A 2 -14.37 -0.31 8.42
CA SER A 2 -12.99 -0.50 8.00
C SER A 2 -12.35 0.84 7.63
N LYS A 3 -11.10 1.06 8.05
CA LYS A 3 -10.30 2.23 7.71
C LYS A 3 -9.34 1.90 6.58
N LEU A 4 -9.04 2.89 5.72
CA LEU A 4 -7.97 2.80 4.75
C LEU A 4 -6.65 3.24 5.39
N LEU A 5 -5.68 2.35 5.39
CA LEU A 5 -4.31 2.58 5.83
C LEU A 5 -3.37 2.49 4.63
N TYR A 6 -2.64 3.54 4.33
CA TYR A 6 -1.52 3.46 3.40
C TYR A 6 -0.24 3.12 4.17
N SER A 7 0.27 1.91 4.00
CA SER A 7 1.55 1.53 4.59
C SER A 7 2.61 1.32 3.51
N ALA A 8 3.81 1.84 3.75
CA ALA A 8 4.92 1.69 2.80
C ALA A 8 6.28 1.79 3.51
N THR A 9 7.26 1.08 2.99
CA THR A 9 8.67 1.35 3.28
C THR A 9 9.19 2.34 2.26
N MET A 10 9.84 3.41 2.72
CA MET A 10 10.46 4.40 1.85
C MET A 10 11.94 4.58 2.17
N SER A 11 12.70 5.06 1.18
CA SER A 11 14.04 5.60 1.39
C SER A 11 14.01 6.88 2.23
N LEU A 12 15.11 7.26 2.83
CA LEU A 12 15.20 8.48 3.63
C LEU A 12 14.88 9.74 2.81
N ASP A 13 15.10 9.73 1.50
CA ASP A 13 14.76 10.81 0.57
C ASP A 13 13.35 10.70 -0.05
N GLY A 14 12.52 9.79 0.44
CA GLY A 14 11.08 9.77 0.22
C GLY A 14 10.56 8.96 -0.96
N PHE A 15 11.34 8.00 -1.47
CA PHE A 15 10.93 7.10 -2.55
C PHE A 15 10.51 5.73 -2.02
N ILE A 16 9.44 5.15 -2.58
CA ILE A 16 8.95 3.81 -2.27
C ILE A 16 9.36 2.76 -3.31
N ALA A 17 9.81 3.21 -4.46
CA ALA A 17 10.39 2.38 -5.52
C ALA A 17 11.44 3.19 -6.27
N GLY A 18 12.43 2.53 -6.84
CA GLY A 18 13.41 3.13 -7.72
C GLY A 18 12.86 3.47 -9.11
N PRO A 19 13.71 3.96 -10.03
CA PRO A 19 13.34 4.23 -11.41
C PRO A 19 12.70 2.99 -12.06
N GLY A 20 11.63 3.23 -12.83
CA GLY A 20 10.88 2.13 -13.47
C GLY A 20 10.01 1.30 -12.53
N GLY A 21 9.95 1.63 -11.24
CA GLY A 21 9.21 0.88 -10.23
C GLY A 21 10.03 -0.25 -9.58
N ASP A 22 11.35 -0.21 -9.70
CA ASP A 22 12.27 -1.20 -9.13
C ASP A 22 12.12 -1.27 -7.59
N LEU A 23 11.83 -2.47 -7.09
CA LEU A 23 11.68 -2.80 -5.67
C LEU A 23 12.84 -3.66 -5.14
N SER A 24 13.83 -3.98 -5.95
CA SER A 24 14.96 -4.87 -5.57
C SER A 24 15.74 -4.38 -4.35
N TRP A 25 15.80 -3.06 -4.15
CA TRP A 25 16.47 -2.44 -3.00
C TRP A 25 15.83 -2.80 -1.65
N LEU A 26 14.52 -3.13 -1.64
CA LEU A 26 13.79 -3.47 -0.42
C LEU A 26 14.30 -4.77 0.22
N THR A 27 14.80 -5.72 -0.57
CA THR A 27 15.24 -7.04 -0.06
C THR A 27 16.33 -6.91 0.98
N ALA A 28 17.21 -5.92 0.87
CA ALA A 28 18.26 -5.64 1.85
C ALA A 28 17.72 -5.10 3.20
N TYR A 29 16.49 -4.60 3.22
CA TYR A 29 15.85 -3.98 4.39
C TYR A 29 14.57 -4.71 4.82
N ALA A 30 14.21 -5.80 4.15
CA ALA A 30 13.08 -6.67 4.48
C ALA A 30 13.46 -7.63 5.62
N GLY A 31 13.68 -7.07 6.82
CA GLY A 31 13.92 -7.84 8.03
C GLY A 31 12.68 -7.91 8.92
N PRO A 32 12.72 -8.70 10.00
CA PRO A 32 11.67 -8.70 11.02
C PRO A 32 11.47 -7.29 11.59
N ASP A 33 10.24 -6.79 11.56
CA ASP A 33 9.87 -5.50 12.14
C ASP A 33 8.64 -5.69 13.03
N PRO A 34 8.75 -5.45 14.35
CA PRO A 34 7.64 -5.64 15.29
C PRO A 34 6.39 -4.81 14.93
N ALA A 35 6.53 -3.67 14.26
CA ALA A 35 5.39 -2.87 13.83
C ALA A 35 4.68 -3.48 12.62
N VAL A 36 5.41 -4.10 11.70
CA VAL A 36 4.84 -4.90 10.59
C VAL A 36 4.14 -6.13 11.14
N ASP A 37 4.78 -6.87 12.04
CA ASP A 37 4.22 -8.07 12.67
C ASP A 37 2.92 -7.75 13.44
N ALA A 38 2.86 -6.59 14.09
CA ALA A 38 1.66 -6.12 14.78
C ALA A 38 0.57 -5.63 13.83
N LEU A 39 0.93 -5.13 12.64
CA LEU A 39 -0.01 -4.67 11.63
C LEU A 39 -0.68 -5.81 10.88
N ILE A 40 0.06 -6.83 10.47
CA ILE A 40 -0.40 -7.93 9.61
C ILE A 40 -1.75 -8.52 10.07
N PRO A 41 -1.96 -8.90 11.34
CA PRO A 41 -3.24 -9.46 11.78
C PRO A 41 -4.41 -8.45 11.78
N GLN A 42 -4.12 -7.17 11.67
CA GLN A 42 -5.11 -6.10 11.60
C GLN A 42 -5.55 -5.77 10.16
N VAL A 43 -4.87 -6.30 9.15
CA VAL A 43 -5.24 -6.13 7.73
C VAL A 43 -6.29 -7.17 7.36
N GLY A 44 -7.41 -6.73 6.80
CA GLY A 44 -8.51 -7.59 6.36
C GLY A 44 -8.64 -7.68 4.84
N ALA A 45 -8.14 -6.68 4.10
CA ALA A 45 -8.13 -6.65 2.65
C ALA A 45 -7.03 -5.73 2.13
N LEU A 46 -6.64 -5.91 0.87
CA LEU A 46 -5.78 -4.98 0.15
C LEU A 46 -6.57 -4.17 -0.87
N LEU A 47 -6.21 -2.91 -1.04
CA LEU A 47 -6.57 -2.07 -2.18
C LEU A 47 -5.29 -1.74 -2.95
N VAL A 48 -5.16 -2.28 -4.16
CA VAL A 48 -3.91 -2.29 -4.92
C VAL A 48 -4.05 -1.51 -6.21
N GLY A 49 -3.10 -0.66 -6.53
CA GLY A 49 -3.01 -0.02 -7.84
C GLY A 49 -2.54 -0.99 -8.92
N ASN A 50 -3.04 -0.82 -10.16
CA ASN A 50 -2.71 -1.73 -11.26
C ASN A 50 -1.20 -1.86 -11.55
N ARG A 51 -0.43 -0.76 -11.40
CA ARG A 51 1.03 -0.80 -11.55
C ARG A 51 1.68 -1.69 -10.49
N THR A 52 1.26 -1.54 -9.23
CA THR A 52 1.75 -2.36 -8.12
C THR A 52 1.35 -3.83 -8.30
N TYR A 53 0.12 -4.10 -8.72
CA TYR A 53 -0.37 -5.46 -8.97
C TYR A 53 0.38 -6.18 -10.10
N ARG A 54 0.78 -5.45 -11.15
CA ARG A 54 1.52 -5.98 -12.32
C ARG A 54 3.01 -5.73 -12.24
N GLY A 55 3.47 -5.04 -11.22
CA GLY A 55 4.81 -4.53 -11.09
C GLY A 55 5.84 -5.55 -10.67
N ASP A 56 6.98 -5.03 -10.30
CA ASP A 56 8.09 -5.82 -9.80
C ASP A 56 7.76 -6.43 -8.44
N ASP A 57 8.06 -7.70 -8.27
CA ASP A 57 7.94 -8.40 -7.00
C ASP A 57 9.35 -8.64 -6.45
N PRO A 58 9.72 -8.05 -5.31
CA PRO A 58 11.03 -8.24 -4.71
C PRO A 58 11.29 -9.68 -4.26
N HIS A 59 10.24 -10.49 -4.17
CA HIS A 59 10.29 -11.89 -3.75
C HIS A 59 10.00 -12.88 -4.89
N ARG A 60 10.03 -12.44 -6.16
CA ARG A 60 9.69 -13.27 -7.34
C ARG A 60 10.45 -14.60 -7.41
N ASP A 61 11.68 -14.62 -6.89
CA ASP A 61 12.55 -15.79 -6.92
C ASP A 61 12.34 -16.75 -5.72
N ASP A 62 11.47 -16.38 -4.78
CA ASP A 62 11.10 -17.20 -3.62
C ASP A 62 9.67 -17.73 -3.82
N PRO A 63 9.48 -19.03 -4.16
CA PRO A 63 8.16 -19.60 -4.44
C PRO A 63 7.15 -19.50 -3.28
N GLU A 64 7.63 -19.35 -2.03
CA GLU A 64 6.77 -19.22 -0.85
C GLU A 64 6.31 -17.79 -0.60
N LYS A 65 6.96 -16.81 -1.22
CA LYS A 65 6.71 -15.38 -0.99
C LYS A 65 6.29 -14.62 -2.26
N ALA A 66 6.54 -15.18 -3.42
CA ALA A 66 6.26 -14.55 -4.71
C ALA A 66 4.77 -14.19 -4.83
N GLY A 67 4.49 -12.94 -5.14
CA GLY A 67 3.12 -12.41 -5.26
C GLY A 67 2.40 -12.17 -3.94
N GLU A 68 3.01 -12.51 -2.80
CA GLU A 68 2.39 -12.39 -1.48
C GLU A 68 2.72 -11.05 -0.81
N ALA A 69 1.71 -10.41 -0.24
CA ALA A 69 1.90 -9.16 0.48
C ALA A 69 2.69 -9.38 1.79
N PHE A 70 3.41 -8.35 2.21
CA PHE A 70 4.25 -8.38 3.43
C PHE A 70 5.27 -9.54 3.44
N GLY A 71 5.83 -9.87 2.25
CA GLY A 71 6.81 -10.92 2.11
C GLY A 71 6.31 -12.32 2.49
N GLY A 72 5.04 -12.62 2.18
CA GLY A 72 4.39 -13.89 2.48
C GLY A 72 3.72 -13.94 3.86
N GLY A 73 3.77 -12.86 4.64
CA GLY A 73 3.18 -12.80 5.98
C GLY A 73 1.66 -12.61 6.01
N TRP A 74 1.02 -12.33 4.86
CA TRP A 74 -0.41 -12.08 4.80
C TRP A 74 -1.02 -12.66 3.52
N SER A 75 -2.20 -13.25 3.67
CA SER A 75 -3.05 -13.69 2.56
C SER A 75 -4.49 -13.26 2.80
N GLY A 76 -5.23 -12.96 1.73
CA GLY A 76 -6.62 -12.56 1.82
C GLY A 76 -7.13 -11.83 0.57
N PRO A 77 -8.33 -11.24 0.64
CA PRO A 77 -8.96 -10.60 -0.51
C PRO A 77 -8.20 -9.35 -0.95
N GLN A 78 -8.00 -9.25 -2.27
CA GLN A 78 -7.38 -8.09 -2.91
C GLN A 78 -8.37 -7.42 -3.84
N VAL A 79 -8.45 -6.10 -3.80
CA VAL A 79 -9.18 -5.28 -4.78
C VAL A 79 -8.17 -4.48 -5.59
N VAL A 80 -8.18 -4.68 -6.90
CA VAL A 80 -7.25 -4.01 -7.83
C VAL A 80 -7.99 -2.92 -8.58
N LEU A 81 -7.55 -1.67 -8.41
CA LEU A 81 -8.04 -0.54 -9.19
C LEU A 81 -7.33 -0.50 -10.54
N THR A 82 -8.09 -0.71 -11.63
CA THR A 82 -7.54 -0.79 -12.99
C THR A 82 -8.58 -0.41 -14.04
N HIS A 83 -8.17 0.29 -15.08
CA HIS A 83 -8.99 0.52 -16.28
C HIS A 83 -8.96 -0.65 -17.28
N HIS A 84 -8.15 -1.67 -17.01
CA HIS A 84 -8.00 -2.85 -17.86
C HIS A 84 -8.45 -4.09 -17.10
N LEU A 85 -9.76 -4.35 -17.13
CA LEU A 85 -10.33 -5.53 -16.49
C LEU A 85 -9.84 -6.80 -17.19
N PRO A 86 -9.42 -7.84 -16.44
CA PRO A 86 -9.01 -9.11 -17.04
C PRO A 86 -10.22 -9.85 -17.62
N ALA A 87 -9.98 -10.64 -18.68
CA ALA A 87 -11.03 -11.43 -19.33
C ALA A 87 -11.47 -12.64 -18.48
N ALA A 88 -10.63 -13.11 -17.57
CA ALA A 88 -10.89 -14.23 -16.69
C ALA A 88 -10.77 -13.81 -15.21
N PRO A 89 -11.59 -14.39 -14.31
CA PRO A 89 -11.47 -14.15 -12.88
C PRO A 89 -10.13 -14.68 -12.35
N VAL A 90 -9.59 -13.99 -11.34
CA VAL A 90 -8.40 -14.40 -10.61
C VAL A 90 -8.84 -14.73 -9.18
N PRO A 91 -8.46 -15.89 -8.62
CA PRO A 91 -8.82 -16.26 -7.25
C PRO A 91 -8.41 -15.16 -6.25
N ASP A 92 -9.29 -14.87 -5.30
CA ASP A 92 -9.12 -13.88 -4.22
C ASP A 92 -8.84 -12.44 -4.69
N VAL A 93 -8.94 -12.15 -6.01
CA VAL A 93 -8.74 -10.82 -6.58
C VAL A 93 -10.02 -10.31 -7.23
N THR A 94 -10.46 -9.14 -6.80
CA THR A 94 -11.57 -8.41 -7.43
C THR A 94 -11.03 -7.19 -8.15
N PHE A 95 -11.42 -7.00 -9.41
CA PHE A 95 -11.01 -5.83 -10.21
C PHE A 95 -12.13 -4.79 -10.26
N ALA A 96 -11.75 -3.53 -10.16
CA ALA A 96 -12.68 -2.40 -10.26
C ALA A 96 -12.04 -1.28 -11.09
N ASP A 97 -12.86 -0.60 -11.88
CA ASP A 97 -12.47 0.49 -12.78
C ASP A 97 -12.77 1.89 -12.23
N ASP A 98 -13.45 1.93 -11.09
CA ASP A 98 -13.82 3.15 -10.37
C ASP A 98 -13.30 3.10 -8.92
N LEU A 99 -12.75 4.23 -8.44
CA LEU A 99 -12.16 4.32 -7.10
C LEU A 99 -13.19 4.10 -6.00
N GLY A 100 -14.37 4.72 -6.09
CA GLY A 100 -15.41 4.59 -5.07
C GLY A 100 -15.89 3.15 -4.94
N LYS A 101 -16.08 2.48 -6.09
CA LYS A 101 -16.42 1.05 -6.14
C LYS A 101 -15.29 0.19 -5.55
N ALA A 102 -14.03 0.45 -5.90
CA ALA A 102 -12.88 -0.28 -5.36
C ALA A 102 -12.78 -0.15 -3.84
N VAL A 103 -12.92 1.08 -3.32
CA VAL A 103 -12.92 1.36 -1.88
C VAL A 103 -14.06 0.65 -1.16
N ALA A 104 -15.28 0.71 -1.71
CA ALA A 104 -16.45 0.05 -1.11
C ALA A 104 -16.26 -1.48 -1.04
N LEU A 105 -15.77 -2.10 -2.11
CA LEU A 105 -15.49 -3.54 -2.17
C LEU A 105 -14.39 -3.93 -1.17
N ALA A 106 -13.30 -3.17 -1.09
CA ALA A 106 -12.20 -3.44 -0.17
C ALA A 106 -12.65 -3.29 1.30
N LYS A 107 -13.41 -2.24 1.63
CA LYS A 107 -13.98 -2.06 2.98
C LYS A 107 -14.93 -3.19 3.38
N ALA A 108 -15.76 -3.66 2.46
CA ALA A 108 -16.64 -4.80 2.69
C ALA A 108 -15.84 -6.09 2.95
N ALA A 109 -14.84 -6.37 2.12
CA ALA A 109 -13.98 -7.54 2.24
C ALA A 109 -13.13 -7.52 3.53
N ALA A 110 -12.73 -6.34 4.00
CA ALA A 110 -11.89 -6.19 5.19
C ALA A 110 -12.58 -6.55 6.52
N GLY A 111 -13.93 -6.65 6.56
CA GLY A 111 -14.66 -7.15 7.72
C GLY A 111 -14.43 -6.37 9.01
N GLY A 112 -14.24 -5.04 8.93
CA GLY A 112 -13.99 -4.17 10.08
C GLY A 112 -12.51 -3.95 10.41
N LYS A 113 -11.59 -4.71 9.81
CA LYS A 113 -10.15 -4.51 9.87
C LYS A 113 -9.69 -3.41 8.91
N TYR A 114 -8.38 -3.14 8.86
CA TYR A 114 -7.82 -2.22 7.88
C TYR A 114 -7.94 -2.74 6.44
N VAL A 115 -8.22 -1.83 5.52
CA VAL A 115 -7.87 -1.99 4.11
C VAL A 115 -6.46 -1.40 3.95
N ASN A 116 -5.47 -2.24 3.66
CA ASN A 116 -4.12 -1.74 3.39
C ASN A 116 -4.01 -1.32 1.92
N VAL A 117 -3.65 -0.07 1.69
CA VAL A 117 -3.50 0.51 0.34
C VAL A 117 -2.07 0.29 -0.13
N LEU A 118 -1.92 -0.29 -1.33
CA LEU A 118 -0.62 -0.53 -1.96
C LEU A 118 -0.49 0.25 -3.28
N GLY A 119 0.52 1.09 -3.34
CA GLY A 119 0.86 1.93 -4.49
C GLY A 119 0.56 3.41 -4.29
N ALA A 120 1.54 4.25 -4.64
CA ALA A 120 1.49 5.70 -4.41
C ALA A 120 0.32 6.39 -5.12
N ASP A 121 0.01 5.98 -6.37
CA ASP A 121 -1.06 6.62 -7.13
C ASP A 121 -2.46 6.35 -6.56
N VAL A 122 -2.75 5.10 -6.18
CA VAL A 122 -4.04 4.79 -5.56
C VAL A 122 -4.15 5.43 -4.17
N ALA A 123 -3.06 5.50 -3.40
CA ALA A 123 -3.04 6.21 -2.12
C ALA A 123 -3.32 7.72 -2.30
N ARG A 124 -2.71 8.34 -3.30
CA ARG A 124 -2.97 9.74 -3.69
C ARG A 124 -4.44 9.96 -4.07
N GLN A 125 -5.02 9.06 -4.87
CA GLN A 125 -6.44 9.13 -5.25
C GLN A 125 -7.36 9.00 -4.02
N CYS A 126 -7.08 8.05 -3.12
CA CYS A 126 -7.82 7.89 -1.87
C CYS A 126 -7.73 9.13 -0.98
N LEU A 127 -6.54 9.75 -0.89
CA LEU A 127 -6.35 11.00 -0.15
C LEU A 127 -7.18 12.14 -0.75
N ALA A 128 -7.12 12.32 -2.07
CA ALA A 128 -7.88 13.36 -2.78
C ALA A 128 -9.40 13.18 -2.67
N ALA A 129 -9.87 11.94 -2.59
CA ALA A 129 -11.28 11.59 -2.39
C ALA A 129 -11.73 11.67 -0.92
N GLY A 130 -10.83 11.96 0.04
CA GLY A 130 -11.13 11.96 1.46
C GLY A 130 -11.37 10.57 2.07
N GLU A 131 -10.92 9.52 1.40
CA GLU A 131 -11.10 8.12 1.82
C GLU A 131 -9.93 7.58 2.64
N LEU A 132 -8.73 8.16 2.50
CA LEU A 132 -7.55 7.74 3.25
C LEU A 132 -7.64 8.18 4.71
N ASP A 133 -7.59 7.23 5.63
CA ASP A 133 -7.72 7.50 7.07
C ASP A 133 -6.36 7.62 7.76
N GLU A 134 -5.41 6.75 7.43
CA GLU A 134 -4.13 6.67 8.13
C GLU A 134 -2.97 6.40 7.16
N VAL A 135 -1.77 6.82 7.56
CA VAL A 135 -0.51 6.58 6.84
C VAL A 135 0.51 6.04 7.81
N LEU A 136 1.12 4.90 7.49
CA LEU A 136 2.21 4.29 8.25
C LEU A 136 3.44 4.15 7.36
N VAL A 137 4.56 4.74 7.77
CA VAL A 137 5.78 4.75 6.99
C VAL A 137 6.93 4.10 7.75
N PHE A 138 7.58 3.18 7.09
CA PHE A 138 8.86 2.61 7.52
C PHE A 138 9.97 3.28 6.72
N VAL A 139 11.02 3.76 7.37
CA VAL A 139 12.13 4.44 6.70
C VAL A 139 13.33 3.51 6.66
N ALA A 140 13.74 3.11 5.45
CA ALA A 140 14.99 2.41 5.24
C ALA A 140 16.18 3.41 5.23
N PRO A 141 17.32 3.04 5.82
CA PRO A 141 18.49 3.91 5.88
C PRO A 141 19.25 3.94 4.53
N VAL A 142 18.58 4.39 3.48
CA VAL A 142 19.09 4.46 2.11
C VAL A 142 18.59 5.72 1.41
N LEU A 143 19.35 6.22 0.46
CA LEU A 143 18.95 7.27 -0.49
C LEU A 143 18.84 6.64 -1.88
N LEU A 144 17.71 6.81 -2.56
CA LEU A 144 17.51 6.32 -3.92
C LEU A 144 17.78 7.39 -4.99
N GLY A 145 17.56 8.66 -4.65
CA GLY A 145 17.81 9.79 -5.54
C GLY A 145 16.78 9.99 -6.64
N ASP A 146 16.12 8.93 -7.10
CA ASP A 146 15.07 8.97 -8.13
C ASP A 146 14.11 7.79 -7.96
N GLY A 147 12.93 7.88 -8.58
CA GLY A 147 11.93 6.81 -8.55
C GLY A 147 10.51 7.27 -8.24
N VAL A 148 9.74 6.40 -7.60
CA VAL A 148 8.34 6.66 -7.21
C VAL A 148 8.32 7.22 -5.79
N ARG A 149 7.84 8.44 -5.62
CA ARG A 149 7.69 9.08 -4.29
C ARG A 149 6.55 8.46 -3.50
N LEU A 150 6.67 8.51 -2.16
CA LEU A 150 5.59 8.13 -1.25
C LEU A 150 4.31 8.90 -1.56
N PHE A 151 4.41 10.22 -1.70
CA PHE A 151 3.37 11.11 -2.21
C PHE A 151 3.95 12.11 -3.20
N ASP A 152 3.33 12.17 -4.38
CA ASP A 152 3.57 13.20 -5.37
C ASP A 152 2.23 13.83 -5.72
N HIS A 153 1.99 15.04 -5.20
CA HIS A 153 0.69 15.73 -5.32
C HIS A 153 0.91 17.24 -5.59
N PRO A 154 1.49 17.59 -6.74
CA PRO A 154 1.80 18.96 -7.08
C PRO A 154 0.53 19.82 -7.14
N GLY A 155 0.60 21.02 -6.57
CA GLY A 155 -0.54 21.95 -6.51
C GLY A 155 -1.61 21.61 -5.48
N ALA A 156 -1.40 20.59 -4.66
CA ALA A 156 -2.33 20.22 -3.59
C ALA A 156 -2.30 21.21 -2.42
N THR A 157 -3.40 21.21 -1.68
CA THR A 157 -3.48 21.89 -0.38
C THR A 157 -2.73 21.10 0.69
N LEU A 158 -2.28 21.80 1.74
CA LEU A 158 -1.71 21.21 2.93
C LEU A 158 -2.66 20.18 3.55
N VAL A 159 -2.17 18.95 3.76
CA VAL A 159 -2.87 17.92 4.52
C VAL A 159 -2.25 17.84 5.91
N ARG A 160 -3.09 17.96 6.93
CA ARG A 160 -2.65 17.83 8.33
C ARG A 160 -2.67 16.37 8.74
N LEU A 161 -1.67 15.98 9.51
CA LEU A 161 -1.54 14.65 10.07
C LEU A 161 -1.42 14.73 11.59
N GLU A 162 -2.06 13.78 12.29
CA GLU A 162 -1.92 13.59 13.72
C GLU A 162 -1.22 12.26 14.01
N HIS A 163 -0.24 12.26 14.87
CA HIS A 163 0.49 11.05 15.26
C HIS A 163 -0.44 10.05 15.96
N VAL A 164 -0.36 8.76 15.58
CA VAL A 164 -1.21 7.69 16.11
C VAL A 164 -0.33 6.54 16.61
N GLY A 165 -0.52 6.15 17.87
CA GLY A 165 0.06 4.95 18.44
C GLY A 165 1.58 5.01 18.69
N PRO A 166 2.18 3.86 19.04
CA PRO A 166 3.58 3.78 19.44
C PRO A 166 4.56 3.77 18.26
N ALA A 167 4.12 3.47 17.04
CA ALA A 167 4.99 3.46 15.87
C ALA A 167 5.40 4.89 15.49
N PRO A 168 6.68 5.17 15.26
CA PRO A 168 7.18 6.54 15.16
C PRO A 168 6.64 7.33 13.96
N LEU A 169 6.22 6.67 12.89
CA LEU A 169 5.71 7.32 11.67
C LEU A 169 4.32 6.79 11.28
N TRP A 170 3.43 6.64 12.26
CA TRP A 170 2.02 6.32 12.06
C TRP A 170 1.15 7.55 12.31
N PHE A 171 0.42 7.96 11.29
CA PHE A 171 -0.37 9.19 11.32
C PHE A 171 -1.80 8.96 10.86
N ARG A 172 -2.72 9.75 11.46
CA ARG A 172 -4.10 9.90 10.99
C ARG A 172 -4.20 11.14 10.11
N VAL A 173 -4.95 11.03 9.03
CA VAL A 173 -5.32 12.18 8.17
C VAL A 173 -6.40 13.01 8.90
N VAL A 174 -6.15 14.30 9.10
CA VAL A 174 -7.11 15.25 9.68
C VAL A 174 -7.94 15.84 8.56
N ARG A 175 -9.25 15.66 8.65
CA ARG A 175 -10.23 16.21 7.68
C ARG A 175 -10.78 17.53 8.18
#